data_1b8554f455e60dacedaee65683d729a5
#
_entry.id   1b8554f455e60dacedaee65683d729a5
#
_cell.length_a   1.000
_cell.length_b   1.000
_cell.length_c   1.000
_cell.angle_alpha   90.00
_cell.angle_beta   90.00
_cell.angle_gamma   90.00
#
_symmetry.space_group_name_H-M   'P 1'
#
loop_
_entity.id
_entity.type
_entity.pdbx_description
1 polymer ?
#
loop_
_entity_poly.entity_id
_entity_poly.type
_entity_poly.pdbx_seq_one_letter_code
_entity_poly.pdbx_strand_id
1 'polypeptide(L)'
;MLFRKRERFERTDVPTPGPYTNVIGVVVLVIVAVALFVVVGRVADRVGKETRLEDADLSKQVGKQSSMVVTDDQYSISQDAFTKVLFLTVADASDMEKGTQVTQAQVLLLHEKPVQAEDGSETTQTVASLATLPLDAKIGSGDDAGTLADYCAAHGPAACVVPLNAASNIKFTHVVVASEDVLEQVMALAGTDPSKFIKESTALLMKLRTDMTTAELVDLGARATGVGAENFNRVDAPLVAETTQADDGSAAETGFQVIDRTALCTSVGTLV
;
A
#
# COMPACT_ATOMS: atom_id res chain seq x y z
N MET A 1 -11.25 -14.44 62.74
CA MET A 1 -11.24 -13.49 61.62
C MET A 1 -10.77 -14.24 60.36
N LEU A 2 -11.69 -14.54 59.45
CA LEU A 2 -11.43 -15.29 58.22
C LEU A 2 -11.22 -14.26 57.09
N PHE A 3 -9.98 -14.17 56.59
CA PHE A 3 -9.70 -13.37 55.40
C PHE A 3 -10.18 -14.13 54.15
N ARG A 4 -11.26 -13.65 53.52
CA ARG A 4 -11.68 -14.11 52.20
C ARG A 4 -10.68 -13.63 51.17
N LYS A 5 -10.00 -14.59 50.52
CA LYS A 5 -9.18 -14.36 49.32
C LYS A 5 -10.08 -13.82 48.21
N ARG A 6 -9.82 -12.58 47.74
CA ARG A 6 -10.49 -12.03 46.55
C ARG A 6 -10.00 -12.81 45.34
N GLU A 7 -10.91 -13.50 44.67
CA GLU A 7 -10.65 -14.06 43.34
C GLU A 7 -10.41 -12.90 42.36
N ARG A 8 -9.26 -12.93 41.69
CA ARG A 8 -8.98 -12.05 40.55
C ARG A 8 -9.85 -12.54 39.40
N PHE A 9 -10.78 -11.69 38.95
CA PHE A 9 -11.44 -11.87 37.66
C PHE A 9 -10.38 -11.75 36.57
N GLU A 10 -10.01 -12.84 35.93
CA GLU A 10 -9.32 -12.82 34.65
C GLU A 10 -10.35 -12.43 33.62
N ARG A 11 -10.20 -11.24 33.04
CA ARG A 11 -10.98 -10.81 31.88
C ARG A 11 -10.44 -11.56 30.66
N THR A 12 -11.09 -12.65 30.31
CA THR A 12 -10.85 -13.43 29.09
C THR A 12 -11.53 -12.85 27.84
N ASP A 13 -12.28 -11.75 27.97
CA ASP A 13 -13.16 -11.21 26.91
C ASP A 13 -12.60 -9.94 26.25
N VAL A 14 -11.34 -9.59 26.45
CA VAL A 14 -10.73 -8.52 25.65
C VAL A 14 -10.28 -9.16 24.34
N PRO A 15 -10.93 -8.83 23.19
CA PRO A 15 -10.43 -9.29 21.90
C PRO A 15 -8.98 -8.82 21.78
N THR A 16 -8.05 -9.74 21.71
CA THR A 16 -6.68 -9.39 21.33
C THR A 16 -6.76 -8.77 19.94
N PRO A 17 -6.28 -7.51 19.76
CA PRO A 17 -6.24 -6.93 18.43
C PRO A 17 -5.46 -7.89 17.54
N GLY A 18 -6.06 -8.28 16.41
CA GLY A 18 -5.38 -9.15 15.45
C GLY A 18 -4.05 -8.53 15.04
N PRO A 19 -3.05 -9.33 14.64
CA PRO A 19 -1.73 -8.84 14.24
C PRO A 19 -1.79 -7.77 13.13
N TYR A 20 -2.90 -7.70 12.42
CA TYR A 20 -3.16 -6.77 11.32
C TYR A 20 -3.63 -5.37 11.74
N THR A 21 -4.08 -5.16 12.97
CA THR A 21 -4.51 -3.83 13.45
C THR A 21 -3.35 -2.83 13.55
N ASN A 22 -2.13 -3.31 13.78
CA ASN A 22 -0.94 -2.45 13.82
C ASN A 22 -0.47 -2.03 12.42
N VAL A 23 -0.70 -2.87 11.43
CA VAL A 23 -0.24 -2.71 10.05
C VAL A 23 -0.93 -1.54 9.33
N ILE A 24 -2.16 -1.24 9.68
CA ILE A 24 -2.96 -0.18 9.06
C ILE A 24 -2.53 1.20 9.54
N GLY A 25 -2.05 1.28 10.78
CA GLY A 25 -1.36 2.47 11.29
C GLY A 25 -0.15 2.82 10.42
N VAL A 26 0.52 1.81 9.83
CA VAL A 26 1.75 1.96 9.06
C VAL A 26 1.56 2.80 7.81
N VAL A 27 0.62 2.45 6.94
CA VAL A 27 0.43 3.17 5.67
C VAL A 27 -0.10 4.58 5.91
N VAL A 28 -1.08 4.73 6.78
CA VAL A 28 -1.62 6.05 7.15
C VAL A 28 -0.54 6.89 7.83
N LEU A 29 0.28 6.30 8.69
CA LEU A 29 1.34 7.00 9.38
C LEU A 29 2.51 7.37 8.45
N VAL A 30 2.88 6.50 7.49
CA VAL A 30 3.86 6.85 6.46
C VAL A 30 3.33 8.03 5.62
N ILE A 31 2.05 8.02 5.25
CA ILE A 31 1.45 9.13 4.50
C ILE A 31 1.40 10.41 5.35
N VAL A 32 0.99 10.32 6.63
CA VAL A 32 0.98 11.47 7.56
C VAL A 32 2.41 11.96 7.83
N ALA A 33 3.37 11.06 7.97
CA ALA A 33 4.77 11.42 8.14
C ALA A 33 5.32 12.14 6.92
N VAL A 34 5.04 11.63 5.73
CA VAL A 34 5.43 12.29 4.48
C VAL A 34 4.78 13.66 4.37
N ALA A 35 3.49 13.81 4.73
CA ALA A 35 2.82 15.11 4.76
C ALA A 35 3.44 16.09 5.77
N LEU A 36 3.80 15.62 6.96
CA LEU A 36 4.54 16.41 7.96
C LEU A 36 5.95 16.77 7.46
N PHE A 37 6.64 15.84 6.78
CA PHE A 37 7.96 16.05 6.18
C PHE A 37 8.00 17.18 5.18
N VAL A 38 6.93 17.40 4.47
CA VAL A 38 6.89 18.40 3.42
C VAL A 38 6.62 19.79 3.95
N VAL A 39 5.88 19.93 5.03
CA VAL A 39 5.83 21.22 5.74
C VAL A 39 7.25 21.61 6.17
N VAL A 40 8.07 20.63 6.55
CA VAL A 40 9.49 20.83 6.91
C VAL A 40 10.39 20.94 5.67
N GLY A 41 10.11 20.18 4.60
CA GLY A 41 10.88 20.22 3.34
C GLY A 41 10.80 21.58 2.63
N ARG A 42 9.66 22.28 2.70
CA ARG A 42 9.58 23.69 2.24
C ARG A 42 10.50 24.64 3.00
N VAL A 43 10.87 24.28 4.22
CA VAL A 43 11.90 25.00 4.99
C VAL A 43 13.30 24.54 4.59
N ALA A 44 13.47 23.26 4.25
CA ALA A 44 14.76 22.65 3.84
C ALA A 44 15.13 22.94 2.37
N ASP A 45 14.17 23.23 1.48
CA ASP A 45 14.43 23.70 0.10
C ASP A 45 15.29 24.98 0.04
N ARG A 46 15.35 25.71 1.13
CA ARG A 46 16.32 26.80 1.30
C ARG A 46 17.75 26.32 1.55
N VAL A 47 17.98 25.04 1.79
CA VAL A 47 19.30 24.47 2.16
C VAL A 47 19.95 23.66 1.04
N GLY A 48 19.31 23.50 -0.12
CA GLY A 48 19.95 23.05 -1.37
C GLY A 48 20.58 21.64 -1.31
N LYS A 49 19.97 20.67 -0.65
CA LYS A 49 20.38 19.26 -0.73
C LYS A 49 19.35 18.47 -1.52
N GLU A 50 19.75 17.96 -2.68
CA GLU A 50 19.01 16.97 -3.47
C GLU A 50 18.74 15.75 -2.58
N THR A 51 17.51 15.65 -2.11
CA THR A 51 17.03 14.41 -1.51
C THR A 51 16.68 13.46 -2.65
N ARG A 52 17.37 12.33 -2.75
CA ARG A 52 17.09 11.25 -3.73
C ARG A 52 15.83 10.48 -3.30
N LEU A 53 14.68 11.13 -3.28
CA LEU A 53 13.38 10.47 -3.09
C LEU A 53 12.92 9.80 -4.38
N GLU A 54 13.11 10.51 -5.50
CA GLU A 54 12.65 10.04 -6.80
C GLU A 54 13.56 8.91 -7.31
N ASP A 55 12.93 7.77 -7.61
CA ASP A 55 13.58 6.60 -8.16
C ASP A 55 13.19 6.40 -9.62
N ALA A 56 14.18 6.49 -10.50
CA ALA A 56 13.96 6.39 -11.95
C ALA A 56 13.52 4.98 -12.38
N ASP A 57 13.92 3.94 -11.66
CA ASP A 57 13.52 2.57 -11.98
C ASP A 57 12.05 2.34 -11.59
N LEU A 58 11.60 2.88 -10.45
CA LEU A 58 10.18 2.86 -10.09
C LEU A 58 9.35 3.60 -11.13
N SER A 59 9.72 4.82 -11.51
CA SER A 59 9.04 5.60 -12.57
C SER A 59 8.95 4.82 -13.89
N LYS A 60 10.04 4.16 -14.30
CA LYS A 60 10.07 3.34 -15.49
C LYS A 60 9.13 2.13 -15.41
N GLN A 61 9.04 1.46 -14.26
CA GLN A 61 8.13 0.32 -14.07
C GLN A 61 6.67 0.77 -14.03
N VAL A 62 6.36 1.90 -13.39
CA VAL A 62 5.03 2.52 -13.43
C VAL A 62 4.58 2.77 -14.88
N GLY A 63 5.49 3.25 -15.73
CA GLY A 63 5.21 3.49 -17.15
C GLY A 63 4.98 2.23 -17.99
N LYS A 64 5.42 1.04 -17.55
CA LYS A 64 5.28 -0.22 -18.29
C LYS A 64 4.03 -1.03 -17.97
N GLN A 65 3.24 -0.60 -17.01
CA GLN A 65 2.03 -1.30 -16.58
C GLN A 65 0.99 -1.40 -17.69
N SER A 66 0.29 -2.52 -17.72
CA SER A 66 -0.86 -2.72 -18.60
C SER A 66 -2.10 -2.00 -18.04
N SER A 67 -3.02 -1.67 -18.93
CA SER A 67 -4.34 -1.19 -18.53
C SER A 67 -5.16 -2.32 -17.90
N MET A 68 -6.12 -1.96 -17.05
CA MET A 68 -7.08 -2.89 -16.47
C MET A 68 -7.86 -3.62 -17.58
N VAL A 69 -8.08 -4.91 -17.38
CA VAL A 69 -8.84 -5.77 -18.30
C VAL A 69 -10.10 -6.26 -17.59
N VAL A 70 -11.24 -6.11 -18.27
CA VAL A 70 -12.52 -6.70 -17.84
C VAL A 70 -12.73 -7.97 -18.63
N THR A 71 -12.86 -9.09 -17.94
CA THR A 71 -13.04 -10.42 -18.54
C THR A 71 -14.47 -10.93 -18.46
N ASP A 72 -15.31 -10.27 -17.67
CA ASP A 72 -16.71 -10.63 -17.46
C ASP A 72 -17.61 -9.45 -17.83
N ASP A 73 -18.52 -9.65 -18.76
CA ASP A 73 -19.44 -8.63 -19.29
C ASP A 73 -20.43 -8.08 -18.23
N GLN A 74 -20.47 -8.69 -17.04
CA GLN A 74 -21.27 -8.20 -15.92
C GLN A 74 -20.65 -6.97 -15.21
N TYR A 75 -19.39 -6.69 -15.46
CA TYR A 75 -18.66 -5.59 -14.82
C TYR A 75 -18.20 -4.55 -15.84
N SER A 76 -18.05 -3.34 -15.38
CA SER A 76 -17.45 -2.25 -16.16
C SER A 76 -16.38 -1.52 -15.33
N ILE A 77 -15.41 -0.91 -16.01
CA ILE A 77 -14.40 -0.09 -15.33
C ILE A 77 -15.08 1.20 -14.87
N SER A 78 -14.93 1.51 -13.58
CA SER A 78 -15.41 2.78 -13.04
C SER A 78 -14.77 3.95 -13.80
N GLN A 79 -15.59 4.95 -14.15
CA GLN A 79 -15.16 6.16 -14.82
C GLN A 79 -14.67 7.25 -13.85
N ASP A 80 -14.76 6.99 -12.55
CA ASP A 80 -14.33 7.94 -11.53
C ASP A 80 -12.82 8.09 -11.50
N ALA A 81 -12.36 9.22 -10.94
CA ALA A 81 -10.94 9.47 -10.78
C ALA A 81 -10.36 8.70 -9.59
N PHE A 82 -9.31 7.93 -9.83
CA PHE A 82 -8.58 7.19 -8.81
C PHE A 82 -7.11 7.58 -8.76
N THR A 83 -6.60 7.81 -7.57
CA THR A 83 -5.16 7.75 -7.28
C THR A 83 -4.87 6.41 -6.61
N LYS A 84 -4.01 5.58 -7.23
CA LYS A 84 -3.73 4.20 -6.83
C LYS A 84 -2.24 4.06 -6.51
N VAL A 85 -1.90 3.99 -5.25
CA VAL A 85 -0.50 3.97 -4.79
C VAL A 85 -0.16 2.58 -4.24
N LEU A 86 0.82 1.93 -4.86
CA LEU A 86 1.38 0.68 -4.35
C LEU A 86 2.42 1.01 -3.27
N PHE A 87 2.24 0.46 -2.08
CA PHE A 87 3.19 0.51 -0.98
C PHE A 87 3.84 -0.86 -0.83
N LEU A 88 5.17 -0.90 -0.92
CA LEU A 88 5.98 -2.08 -0.60
C LEU A 88 6.82 -1.77 0.64
N THR A 89 6.61 -2.53 1.71
CA THR A 89 7.45 -2.47 2.89
C THR A 89 8.56 -3.50 2.76
N VAL A 90 9.79 -3.07 2.96
CA VAL A 90 11.00 -3.89 2.85
C VAL A 90 11.83 -3.79 4.11
N ALA A 91 12.72 -4.74 4.34
CA ALA A 91 13.61 -4.70 5.49
C ALA A 91 14.52 -3.46 5.47
N ASP A 92 15.05 -3.11 4.30
CA ASP A 92 15.86 -1.90 4.08
C ASP A 92 15.62 -1.33 2.67
N ALA A 93 15.06 -0.13 2.58
CA ALA A 93 14.84 0.57 1.31
C ALA A 93 16.05 1.40 0.84
N SER A 94 17.17 1.42 1.57
CA SER A 94 18.43 2.01 1.10
C SER A 94 19.07 1.16 0.00
N ASP A 95 18.80 -0.15 0.02
CA ASP A 95 19.21 -1.12 -1.00
C ASP A 95 17.96 -1.73 -1.64
N MET A 96 17.68 -1.35 -2.89
CA MET A 96 16.53 -1.82 -3.69
C MET A 96 16.91 -2.95 -4.65
N GLU A 97 18.06 -3.56 -4.44
CA GLU A 97 18.58 -4.61 -5.31
C GLU A 97 17.95 -5.98 -5.01
N LYS A 98 18.45 -6.98 -5.72
CA LYS A 98 18.12 -8.38 -5.48
C LYS A 98 18.51 -8.82 -4.07
N GLY A 99 17.68 -9.62 -3.46
CA GLY A 99 17.84 -10.08 -2.08
C GLY A 99 17.03 -9.28 -1.08
N THR A 100 16.49 -8.12 -1.46
CA THR A 100 15.61 -7.33 -0.60
C THR A 100 14.30 -8.07 -0.36
N GLN A 101 13.99 -8.34 0.91
CA GLN A 101 12.75 -9.00 1.30
C GLN A 101 11.62 -7.98 1.44
N VAL A 102 10.52 -8.23 0.75
CA VAL A 102 9.26 -7.52 0.97
C VAL A 102 8.52 -8.19 2.11
N THR A 103 8.19 -7.41 3.14
CA THR A 103 7.47 -7.88 4.33
C THR A 103 6.00 -7.52 4.29
N GLN A 104 5.62 -6.56 3.43
CA GLN A 104 4.24 -6.17 3.21
C GLN A 104 4.05 -5.53 1.84
N ALA A 105 2.88 -5.80 1.24
CA ALA A 105 2.43 -5.15 0.02
C ALA A 105 0.99 -4.64 0.20
N GLN A 106 0.77 -3.35 -0.06
CA GLN A 106 -0.54 -2.72 0.09
C GLN A 106 -0.81 -1.77 -1.07
N VAL A 107 -2.09 -1.59 -1.41
CA VAL A 107 -2.52 -0.59 -2.38
C VAL A 107 -3.48 0.38 -1.70
N LEU A 108 -3.10 1.65 -1.67
CA LEU A 108 -4.00 2.73 -1.29
C LEU A 108 -4.70 3.23 -2.55
N LEU A 109 -6.03 3.24 -2.51
CA LEU A 109 -6.86 3.83 -3.55
C LEU A 109 -7.61 5.03 -2.96
N LEU A 110 -7.34 6.22 -3.48
CA LEU A 110 -8.15 7.40 -3.21
C LEU A 110 -9.09 7.59 -4.38
N HIS A 111 -10.38 7.51 -4.10
CA HIS A 111 -11.45 7.55 -5.07
C HIS A 111 -12.23 8.85 -4.91
N GLU A 112 -12.27 9.66 -5.95
CA GLU A 112 -13.01 10.92 -5.99
C GLU A 112 -14.39 10.68 -6.60
N LYS A 113 -15.40 10.63 -5.73
CA LYS A 113 -16.79 10.46 -6.13
C LYS A 113 -17.52 11.79 -6.24
N PRO A 114 -18.18 12.09 -7.36
CA PRO A 114 -19.12 13.19 -7.40
C PRO A 114 -20.32 12.88 -6.51
N VAL A 115 -20.67 13.80 -5.65
CA VAL A 115 -21.87 13.72 -4.76
C VAL A 115 -22.67 14.99 -4.93
N GLN A 116 -23.99 14.85 -4.97
CA GLN A 116 -24.89 16.01 -4.89
C GLN A 116 -25.04 16.43 -3.43
N ALA A 117 -24.71 17.68 -3.14
CA ALA A 117 -25.01 18.27 -1.84
C ALA A 117 -26.51 18.54 -1.68
N GLU A 118 -26.97 18.75 -0.44
CA GLU A 118 -28.38 19.01 -0.15
C GLU A 118 -28.96 20.25 -0.84
N ASP A 119 -28.10 21.20 -1.22
CA ASP A 119 -28.45 22.40 -1.97
C ASP A 119 -28.49 22.19 -3.50
N GLY A 120 -28.26 20.95 -3.98
CA GLY A 120 -28.24 20.58 -5.38
C GLY A 120 -26.93 20.88 -6.09
N SER A 121 -25.90 21.42 -5.41
CA SER A 121 -24.56 21.59 -5.97
C SER A 121 -23.83 20.25 -6.07
N GLU A 122 -22.99 20.11 -7.11
CA GLU A 122 -22.09 18.96 -7.22
C GLU A 122 -20.82 19.23 -6.39
N THR A 123 -20.53 18.31 -5.48
CA THR A 123 -19.29 18.31 -4.69
C THR A 123 -18.54 16.99 -4.92
N THR A 124 -17.25 16.98 -4.61
CA THR A 124 -16.46 15.75 -4.70
C THR A 124 -16.15 15.25 -3.29
N GLN A 125 -16.49 14.00 -3.04
CA GLN A 125 -16.11 13.30 -1.80
C GLN A 125 -14.97 12.34 -2.10
N THR A 126 -13.89 12.44 -1.33
CA THR A 126 -12.79 11.46 -1.38
C THR A 126 -13.13 10.27 -0.49
N VAL A 127 -13.11 9.08 -1.07
CA VAL A 127 -13.23 7.80 -0.37
C VAL A 127 -11.89 7.09 -0.47
N ALA A 128 -11.44 6.45 0.61
CA ALA A 128 -10.19 5.72 0.63
C ALA A 128 -10.43 4.22 0.82
N SER A 129 -9.74 3.41 0.02
CA SER A 129 -9.65 1.97 0.21
C SER A 129 -8.18 1.58 0.39
N LEU A 130 -7.92 0.65 1.31
CA LEU A 130 -6.59 0.08 1.53
C LEU A 130 -6.67 -1.43 1.33
N ALA A 131 -6.10 -1.91 0.25
CA ALA A 131 -6.05 -3.33 -0.07
C ALA A 131 -4.69 -3.91 0.34
N THR A 132 -4.70 -4.99 1.13
CA THR A 132 -3.50 -5.77 1.44
C THR A 132 -3.35 -6.89 0.41
N LEU A 133 -2.17 -6.96 -0.22
CA LEU A 133 -1.85 -8.00 -1.19
C LEU A 133 -1.06 -9.11 -0.47
N PRO A 134 -1.53 -10.37 -0.50
CA PRO A 134 -0.84 -11.48 0.15
C PRO A 134 0.53 -11.75 -0.46
N LEU A 135 1.54 -11.95 0.38
CA LEU A 135 2.91 -12.19 -0.07
C LEU A 135 3.11 -13.57 -0.70
N ASP A 136 2.22 -14.51 -0.43
CA ASP A 136 2.16 -15.86 -1.00
C ASP A 136 1.36 -15.92 -2.32
N ALA A 137 0.75 -14.81 -2.73
CA ALA A 137 0.10 -14.72 -4.03
C ALA A 137 1.12 -14.88 -5.15
N LYS A 138 0.76 -15.71 -6.16
CA LYS A 138 1.59 -15.86 -7.35
C LYS A 138 1.60 -14.60 -8.19
N ILE A 139 2.80 -14.17 -8.57
CA ILE A 139 3.05 -13.12 -9.55
C ILE A 139 4.04 -13.61 -10.61
N GLY A 140 4.19 -12.85 -11.68
CA GLY A 140 5.07 -13.23 -12.79
C GLY A 140 4.44 -14.28 -13.71
N SER A 141 5.21 -14.77 -14.67
CA SER A 141 4.78 -15.75 -15.65
C SER A 141 5.94 -16.60 -16.14
N GLY A 142 5.66 -17.81 -16.66
CA GLY A 142 6.68 -18.73 -17.14
C GLY A 142 7.65 -19.16 -16.04
N ASP A 143 8.94 -19.21 -16.38
CA ASP A 143 10.00 -19.64 -15.47
C ASP A 143 10.28 -18.66 -14.32
N ASP A 144 9.86 -17.39 -14.48
CA ASP A 144 9.98 -16.35 -13.45
C ASP A 144 8.75 -16.28 -12.53
N ALA A 145 7.78 -17.17 -12.67
CA ALA A 145 6.61 -17.18 -11.81
C ALA A 145 6.96 -17.68 -10.39
N GLY A 146 6.47 -16.97 -9.38
CA GLY A 146 6.69 -17.34 -7.97
C GLY A 146 5.73 -16.58 -7.07
N THR A 147 5.89 -16.77 -5.76
CA THR A 147 5.17 -15.93 -4.80
C THR A 147 5.65 -14.48 -4.90
N LEU A 148 4.83 -13.51 -4.47
CA LEU A 148 5.24 -12.11 -4.41
C LEU A 148 6.54 -11.93 -3.61
N ALA A 149 6.66 -12.64 -2.48
CA ALA A 149 7.87 -12.59 -1.65
C ALA A 149 9.10 -13.10 -2.40
N ASP A 150 9.01 -14.27 -3.02
CA ASP A 150 10.13 -14.89 -3.75
C ASP A 150 10.51 -14.07 -4.98
N TYR A 151 9.51 -13.58 -5.73
CA TYR A 151 9.74 -12.75 -6.91
C TYR A 151 10.48 -11.46 -6.56
N CYS A 152 10.03 -10.77 -5.50
CA CYS A 152 10.69 -9.56 -5.04
C CYS A 152 12.13 -9.83 -4.54
N ALA A 153 12.34 -10.93 -3.82
CA ALA A 153 13.69 -11.33 -3.41
C ALA A 153 14.61 -11.63 -4.60
N ALA A 154 14.08 -12.25 -5.67
CA ALA A 154 14.87 -12.59 -6.86
C ALA A 154 15.18 -11.39 -7.75
N HIS A 155 14.26 -10.41 -7.86
CA HIS A 155 14.31 -9.35 -8.88
C HIS A 155 14.38 -7.93 -8.31
N GLY A 156 14.17 -7.76 -7.01
CA GLY A 156 14.09 -6.48 -6.31
C GLY A 156 12.67 -5.86 -6.34
N PRO A 157 12.37 -4.93 -5.40
CA PRO A 157 11.02 -4.38 -5.23
C PRO A 157 10.49 -3.64 -6.47
N ALA A 158 11.32 -2.91 -7.19
CA ALA A 158 10.90 -2.19 -8.38
C ALA A 158 10.41 -3.14 -9.49
N ALA A 159 11.02 -4.32 -9.63
CA ALA A 159 10.62 -5.30 -10.63
C ALA A 159 9.25 -5.93 -10.35
N CYS A 160 8.75 -5.87 -9.10
CA CYS A 160 7.45 -6.42 -8.71
C CYS A 160 6.27 -5.60 -9.23
N VAL A 161 6.46 -4.33 -9.60
CA VAL A 161 5.39 -3.39 -9.97
C VAL A 161 4.54 -3.92 -11.14
N VAL A 162 5.19 -4.32 -12.24
CA VAL A 162 4.48 -4.80 -13.44
C VAL A 162 3.81 -6.16 -13.21
N PRO A 163 4.48 -7.17 -12.62
CA PRO A 163 3.81 -8.42 -12.26
C PRO A 163 2.64 -8.25 -11.28
N LEU A 164 2.76 -7.35 -10.29
CA LEU A 164 1.66 -7.03 -9.37
C LEU A 164 0.49 -6.34 -10.07
N ASN A 165 0.76 -5.40 -10.99
CA ASN A 165 -0.30 -4.85 -11.84
C ASN A 165 -1.04 -5.97 -12.60
N ALA A 166 -0.31 -6.90 -13.20
CA ALA A 166 -0.91 -8.02 -13.92
C ALA A 166 -1.69 -8.97 -12.99
N ALA A 167 -1.16 -9.25 -11.79
CA ALA A 167 -1.79 -10.16 -10.83
C ALA A 167 -3.03 -9.56 -10.15
N SER A 168 -3.00 -8.26 -9.81
CA SER A 168 -4.12 -7.57 -9.14
C SER A 168 -5.13 -6.95 -10.11
N ASN A 169 -4.79 -6.80 -11.38
CA ASN A 169 -5.53 -6.01 -12.37
C ASN A 169 -5.70 -4.53 -11.98
N ILE A 170 -4.84 -4.02 -11.09
CA ILE A 170 -4.83 -2.62 -10.67
C ILE A 170 -3.64 -1.93 -11.33
N LYS A 171 -3.89 -0.91 -12.16
CA LYS A 171 -2.84 -0.04 -12.69
C LYS A 171 -2.50 1.01 -11.65
N PHE A 172 -1.32 0.92 -11.06
CA PHE A 172 -0.84 1.88 -10.05
C PHE A 172 -0.49 3.21 -10.71
N THR A 173 -0.89 4.31 -10.10
CA THR A 173 -0.47 5.67 -10.50
C THR A 173 0.91 5.97 -9.96
N HIS A 174 1.22 5.46 -8.76
CA HIS A 174 2.49 5.68 -8.07
C HIS A 174 2.90 4.45 -7.26
N VAL A 175 4.18 4.41 -6.89
CA VAL A 175 4.77 3.37 -6.05
C VAL A 175 5.62 4.00 -4.95
N VAL A 176 5.51 3.49 -3.75
CA VAL A 176 6.32 3.85 -2.59
C VAL A 176 6.94 2.58 -2.03
N VAL A 177 8.25 2.57 -1.87
CA VAL A 177 8.98 1.52 -1.15
C VAL A 177 9.56 2.14 0.11
N ALA A 178 9.28 1.53 1.26
CA ALA A 178 9.69 2.03 2.58
C ALA A 178 10.33 0.93 3.42
N SER A 179 11.35 1.26 4.22
CA SER A 179 11.88 0.35 5.23
C SER A 179 10.90 0.16 6.39
N GLU A 180 10.90 -1.02 7.00
CA GLU A 180 10.04 -1.34 8.15
C GLU A 180 10.18 -0.36 9.31
N ASP A 181 11.39 0.09 9.59
CA ASP A 181 11.69 0.97 10.70
C ASP A 181 11.29 2.44 10.47
N VAL A 182 10.90 2.80 9.23
CA VAL A 182 10.40 4.15 8.92
C VAL A 182 9.21 4.51 9.77
N LEU A 183 8.30 3.55 9.98
CA LEU A 183 7.13 3.75 10.80
C LEU A 183 7.46 4.03 12.26
N GLU A 184 8.32 3.19 12.87
CA GLU A 184 8.71 3.35 14.27
C GLU A 184 9.41 4.71 14.50
N GLN A 185 10.28 5.10 13.57
CA GLN A 185 10.96 6.38 13.62
C GLN A 185 10.00 7.56 13.49
N VAL A 186 9.03 7.46 12.60
CA VAL A 186 7.99 8.49 12.46
C VAL A 186 7.17 8.62 13.73
N MET A 187 6.76 7.50 14.32
CA MET A 187 6.02 7.52 15.58
C MET A 187 6.84 8.11 16.74
N ALA A 188 8.14 7.82 16.79
CA ALA A 188 9.03 8.37 17.79
C ALA A 188 9.24 9.90 17.62
N LEU A 189 9.08 10.41 16.38
CA LEU A 189 9.19 11.84 16.08
C LEU A 189 7.88 12.60 16.33
N ALA A 190 6.75 11.93 16.37
CA ALA A 190 5.46 12.54 16.65
C ALA A 190 5.47 13.18 18.04
N GLY A 191 5.31 14.51 18.08
CA GLY A 191 5.33 15.29 19.34
C GLY A 191 6.72 15.74 19.81
N THR A 192 7.79 15.53 19.01
CA THR A 192 9.12 16.05 19.36
C THR A 192 9.31 17.50 18.92
N ASP A 193 10.39 18.12 19.42
CA ASP A 193 10.78 19.49 19.05
C ASP A 193 11.00 19.60 17.52
N PRO A 194 10.48 20.68 16.87
CA PRO A 194 10.60 20.88 15.43
C PRO A 194 12.04 20.84 14.89
N SER A 195 13.02 21.28 15.67
CA SER A 195 14.42 21.28 15.25
C SER A 195 15.03 19.87 15.23
N LYS A 196 14.63 19.01 16.16
CA LYS A 196 15.00 17.60 16.20
C LYS A 196 14.33 16.85 15.05
N PHE A 197 13.05 17.15 14.82
CA PHE A 197 12.27 16.61 13.72
C PHE A 197 12.94 16.88 12.35
N ILE A 198 13.36 18.13 12.07
CA ILE A 198 14.05 18.48 10.82
C ILE A 198 15.34 17.67 10.61
N LYS A 199 16.09 17.45 11.69
CA LYS A 199 17.39 16.78 11.61
C LYS A 199 17.25 15.28 11.37
N GLU A 200 16.27 14.64 11.97
CA GLU A 200 16.01 13.20 11.84
C GLU A 200 15.20 12.89 10.59
N SER A 201 14.42 13.84 10.07
CA SER A 201 13.63 13.69 8.85
C SER A 201 14.47 13.37 7.62
N THR A 202 15.67 13.92 7.48
CA THR A 202 16.56 13.62 6.36
C THR A 202 16.96 12.14 6.34
N ALA A 203 17.19 11.54 7.52
CA ALA A 203 17.51 10.12 7.62
C ALA A 203 16.32 9.22 7.21
N LEU A 204 15.10 9.64 7.54
CA LEU A 204 13.88 8.93 7.12
C LEU A 204 13.66 8.98 5.61
N LEU A 205 13.89 10.13 4.99
CA LEU A 205 13.77 10.27 3.53
C LEU A 205 14.73 9.36 2.78
N MET A 206 15.89 9.04 3.34
CA MET A 206 16.82 8.08 2.75
C MET A 206 16.31 6.63 2.78
N LYS A 207 15.33 6.33 3.63
CA LYS A 207 14.69 5.01 3.77
C LYS A 207 13.38 4.90 2.98
N LEU A 208 13.13 5.84 2.11
CA LEU A 208 11.98 5.91 1.21
C LEU A 208 12.46 6.03 -0.23
N ARG A 209 11.81 5.29 -1.13
CA ARG A 209 11.98 5.43 -2.58
C ARG A 209 10.60 5.49 -3.22
N THR A 210 10.43 6.37 -4.18
CA THR A 210 9.15 6.55 -4.87
C THR A 210 9.36 7.13 -6.27
N ASP A 211 8.39 6.98 -7.14
CA ASP A 211 8.32 7.69 -8.41
C ASP A 211 7.69 9.09 -8.29
N MET A 212 7.18 9.42 -7.09
CA MET A 212 6.49 10.68 -6.81
C MET A 212 7.48 11.80 -6.50
N THR A 213 7.15 12.99 -6.96
CA THR A 213 7.79 14.22 -6.47
C THR A 213 7.38 14.50 -5.01
N THR A 214 8.17 15.31 -4.33
CA THR A 214 7.84 15.75 -2.97
C THR A 214 6.46 16.41 -2.90
N ALA A 215 6.07 17.20 -3.91
CA ALA A 215 4.77 17.87 -3.94
C ALA A 215 3.60 16.87 -4.04
N GLU A 216 3.72 15.84 -4.87
CA GLU A 216 2.72 14.78 -5.03
C GLU A 216 2.57 13.94 -3.75
N LEU A 217 3.68 13.63 -3.07
CA LEU A 217 3.64 12.95 -1.78
C LEU A 217 2.88 13.76 -0.71
N VAL A 218 3.02 15.10 -0.72
CA VAL A 218 2.27 16.00 0.18
C VAL A 218 0.80 15.95 -0.10
N ASP A 219 0.44 16.12 -1.38
CA ASP A 219 -0.95 16.12 -1.80
C ASP A 219 -1.62 14.78 -1.41
N LEU A 220 -0.95 13.67 -1.71
CA LEU A 220 -1.39 12.34 -1.30
C LEU A 220 -1.62 12.27 0.21
N GLY A 221 -0.67 12.73 1.01
CA GLY A 221 -0.77 12.74 2.47
C GLY A 221 -1.91 13.60 2.98
N ALA A 222 -2.08 14.80 2.42
CA ALA A 222 -3.18 15.71 2.79
C ALA A 222 -4.55 15.10 2.47
N ARG A 223 -4.71 14.49 1.29
CA ARG A 223 -5.96 13.85 0.85
C ARG A 223 -6.29 12.63 1.72
N ALA A 224 -5.31 11.75 1.98
CA ALA A 224 -5.50 10.58 2.83
C ALA A 224 -5.84 10.96 4.28
N THR A 225 -5.18 11.99 4.83
CA THR A 225 -5.47 12.51 6.17
C THR A 225 -6.85 13.14 6.24
N GLY A 226 -7.29 13.81 5.18
CA GLY A 226 -8.63 14.40 5.09
C GLY A 226 -9.76 13.38 5.16
N VAL A 227 -9.53 12.14 4.72
CA VAL A 227 -10.53 11.05 4.85
C VAL A 227 -10.61 10.54 6.29
N GLY A 228 -9.50 10.52 7.03
CA GLY A 228 -9.38 9.89 8.35
C GLY A 228 -9.20 8.37 8.27
N ALA A 229 -8.27 7.85 9.06
CA ALA A 229 -7.87 6.44 9.00
C ALA A 229 -9.00 5.46 9.34
N GLU A 230 -9.94 5.88 10.17
CA GLU A 230 -11.13 5.12 10.59
C GLU A 230 -12.15 4.94 9.47
N ASN A 231 -12.09 5.79 8.44
CA ASN A 231 -13.02 5.77 7.30
C ASN A 231 -12.46 4.99 6.10
N PHE A 232 -11.28 4.40 6.22
CA PHE A 232 -10.71 3.60 5.15
C PHE A 232 -11.46 2.27 5.01
N ASN A 233 -11.93 1.98 3.79
CA ASN A 233 -12.39 0.65 3.43
C ASN A 233 -11.18 -0.29 3.34
N ARG A 234 -11.10 -1.28 4.22
CA ARG A 234 -9.98 -2.22 4.33
C ARG A 234 -10.35 -3.53 3.67
N VAL A 235 -9.50 -3.97 2.76
CA VAL A 235 -9.72 -5.17 1.96
C VAL A 235 -8.47 -6.02 2.01
N ASP A 236 -8.60 -7.28 2.41
CA ASP A 236 -7.57 -8.27 2.13
C ASP A 236 -7.86 -8.85 0.76
N ALA A 237 -6.88 -8.81 -0.15
CA ALA A 237 -7.07 -9.30 -1.51
C ALA A 237 -7.41 -10.81 -1.46
N PRO A 238 -8.56 -11.21 -1.99
CA PRO A 238 -8.96 -12.61 -1.96
C PRO A 238 -8.06 -13.45 -2.86
N LEU A 239 -7.73 -14.65 -2.38
CA LEU A 239 -6.96 -15.65 -3.13
C LEU A 239 -7.85 -16.78 -3.63
N VAL A 240 -7.54 -17.28 -4.81
CA VAL A 240 -8.14 -18.48 -5.38
C VAL A 240 -7.03 -19.42 -5.86
N ALA A 241 -7.29 -20.74 -5.83
CA ALA A 241 -6.35 -21.71 -6.37
C ALA A 241 -6.17 -21.49 -7.88
N GLU A 242 -4.92 -21.42 -8.31
CA GLU A 242 -4.63 -21.38 -9.74
C GLU A 242 -4.88 -22.74 -10.37
N THR A 243 -5.66 -22.76 -11.45
CA THR A 243 -5.91 -23.96 -12.23
C THR A 243 -5.34 -23.82 -13.63
N THR A 244 -4.82 -24.91 -14.16
CA THR A 244 -4.41 -25.03 -15.57
C THR A 244 -5.20 -26.15 -16.24
N GLN A 245 -5.35 -26.05 -17.54
CA GLN A 245 -5.99 -27.11 -18.29
C GLN A 245 -4.96 -28.23 -18.56
N ALA A 246 -5.24 -29.45 -18.09
CA ALA A 246 -4.43 -30.60 -18.37
C ALA A 246 -4.66 -31.07 -19.82
N ASP A 247 -3.78 -31.96 -20.36
CA ASP A 247 -3.83 -32.46 -21.74
C ASP A 247 -5.15 -33.21 -22.04
N ASP A 248 -5.81 -33.74 -21.02
CA ASP A 248 -7.10 -34.42 -21.13
C ASP A 248 -8.32 -33.49 -21.07
N GLY A 249 -8.07 -32.17 -20.97
CA GLY A 249 -9.09 -31.12 -20.84
C GLY A 249 -9.64 -30.91 -19.42
N SER A 250 -9.17 -31.66 -18.42
CA SER A 250 -9.53 -31.47 -17.02
C SER A 250 -8.80 -30.25 -16.43
N ALA A 251 -9.42 -29.59 -15.41
CA ALA A 251 -8.74 -28.56 -14.63
C ALA A 251 -7.84 -29.22 -13.58
N ALA A 252 -6.57 -28.88 -13.58
CA ALA A 252 -5.60 -29.30 -12.57
C ALA A 252 -5.09 -28.09 -11.78
N GLU A 253 -4.99 -28.22 -10.45
CA GLU A 253 -4.40 -27.17 -9.61
C GLU A 253 -2.89 -27.15 -9.78
N THR A 254 -2.32 -25.94 -9.91
CA THR A 254 -0.86 -25.75 -10.02
C THR A 254 -0.16 -25.75 -8.67
N GLY A 255 -0.93 -25.67 -7.56
CA GLY A 255 -0.41 -25.51 -6.21
C GLY A 255 -0.15 -24.05 -5.82
N PHE A 256 -0.33 -23.09 -6.73
CA PHE A 256 -0.24 -21.67 -6.43
C PHE A 256 -1.61 -21.07 -6.10
N GLN A 257 -1.59 -20.01 -5.31
CA GLN A 257 -2.72 -19.13 -5.08
C GLN A 257 -2.55 -17.87 -5.93
N VAL A 258 -3.61 -17.43 -6.59
CA VAL A 258 -3.63 -16.19 -7.36
C VAL A 258 -4.66 -15.22 -6.80
N ILE A 259 -4.45 -13.93 -6.98
CA ILE A 259 -5.41 -12.92 -6.55
C ILE A 259 -6.68 -13.03 -7.42
N ASP A 260 -7.84 -13.13 -6.78
CA ASP A 260 -9.11 -12.93 -7.46
C ASP A 260 -9.27 -11.48 -7.87
N ARG A 261 -8.91 -11.19 -9.12
CA ARG A 261 -8.88 -9.84 -9.69
C ARG A 261 -10.24 -9.18 -9.67
N THR A 262 -11.29 -9.92 -9.98
CA THR A 262 -12.65 -9.39 -10.05
C THR A 262 -13.15 -9.04 -8.67
N ALA A 263 -13.02 -9.96 -7.71
CA ALA A 263 -13.43 -9.72 -6.34
C ALA A 263 -12.63 -8.56 -5.70
N LEU A 264 -11.31 -8.50 -5.91
CA LEU A 264 -10.48 -7.40 -5.43
C LEU A 264 -10.94 -6.06 -6.03
N CYS A 265 -11.01 -5.97 -7.36
CA CYS A 265 -11.34 -4.72 -8.06
C CYS A 265 -12.75 -4.22 -7.74
N THR A 266 -13.72 -5.12 -7.52
CA THR A 266 -15.08 -4.78 -7.07
C THR A 266 -15.06 -4.26 -5.63
N SER A 267 -14.31 -4.92 -4.73
CA SER A 267 -14.23 -4.53 -3.31
C SER A 267 -13.61 -3.15 -3.11
N VAL A 268 -12.68 -2.75 -3.98
CA VAL A 268 -12.05 -1.41 -3.95
C VAL A 268 -12.74 -0.39 -4.86
N GLY A 269 -13.80 -0.78 -5.57
CA GLY A 269 -14.64 0.10 -6.40
C GLY A 269 -14.04 0.49 -7.74
N THR A 270 -13.02 -0.20 -8.24
CA THR A 270 -12.46 0.03 -9.58
C THR A 270 -13.23 -0.70 -10.68
N LEU A 271 -13.98 -1.75 -10.30
CA LEU A 271 -15.02 -2.39 -11.11
C LEU A 271 -16.40 -2.14 -10.49
N VAL A 272 -17.39 -1.87 -11.33
CA VAL A 272 -18.78 -1.59 -10.99
C VAL A 272 -19.73 -2.41 -11.86
#